data_4cbd2e4f505c57bddf98cd4898f6d738
#
_entry.id   4cbd2e4f505c57bddf98cd4898f6d738
#
_cell.length_a   1.000
_cell.length_b   1.000
_cell.length_c   1.000
_cell.angle_alpha   90.00
_cell.angle_beta   90.00
_cell.angle_gamma   90.00
#
_symmetry.space_group_name_H-M   'P 1'
#
loop_
_entity.id
_entity.type
_entity.pdbx_description
1 polymer ?
#
loop_
_entity_poly.entity_id
_entity_poly.type
_entity_poly.pdbx_seq_one_letter_code
_entity_poly.pdbx_strand_id
1 'polypeptide(L)' 'MRSNKELNDYEFIAMNNIKRAALAIYDGDYNRVESCLSEALQCMYKVNT' A
#
# COMPACT_ATOMS: atom_id res chain seq x y z
N MET A 1 20.46 -6.57 -0.28
CA MET A 1 19.41 -5.81 0.41
C MET A 1 19.39 -4.39 -0.09
N ARG A 2 18.21 -3.87 -0.39
CA ARG A 2 18.12 -2.53 -0.93
C ARG A 2 18.20 -1.47 0.17
N SER A 3 18.75 -0.31 -0.20
CA SER A 3 18.85 0.80 0.73
C SER A 3 17.46 1.34 1.09
N ASN A 4 17.28 1.75 2.34
CA ASN A 4 16.02 2.35 2.79
C ASN A 4 15.71 3.66 2.11
N LYS A 5 16.71 4.28 1.52
CA LYS A 5 16.52 5.57 0.87
C LYS A 5 15.90 5.46 -0.51
N GLU A 6 15.93 4.26 -1.09
CA GLU A 6 15.59 4.10 -2.50
C GLU A 6 14.42 3.15 -2.68
N LEU A 7 13.29 3.54 -2.11
CA LEU A 7 12.05 2.85 -2.40
C LEU A 7 11.66 3.18 -3.84
N ASN A 8 11.28 2.17 -4.61
CA ASN A 8 10.77 2.46 -5.93
C ASN A 8 9.33 3.00 -5.83
N ASP A 9 8.80 3.45 -6.98
CA ASP A 9 7.50 4.10 -7.01
C ASP A 9 6.39 3.18 -6.52
N TYR A 10 6.46 1.91 -6.87
CA TYR A 10 5.43 0.96 -6.46
C TYR A 10 5.45 0.71 -4.96
N GLU A 11 6.63 0.64 -4.39
CA GLU A 11 6.75 0.49 -2.94
C GLU A 11 6.18 1.69 -2.21
N PHE A 12 6.44 2.88 -2.73
CA PHE A 12 5.94 4.11 -2.14
C PHE A 12 4.41 4.14 -2.20
N ILE A 13 3.85 3.78 -3.36
CA ILE A 13 2.40 3.74 -3.53
C ILE A 13 1.78 2.72 -2.58
N ALA A 14 2.40 1.55 -2.45
CA ALA A 14 1.92 0.52 -1.54
C ALA A 14 1.89 1.03 -0.11
N MET A 15 2.94 1.72 0.33
CA MET A 15 2.98 2.28 1.67
C MET A 15 1.88 3.30 1.89
N ASN A 16 1.61 4.17 0.91
CA ASN A 16 0.53 5.14 1.00
C ASN A 16 -0.82 4.46 1.12
N ASN A 17 -1.03 3.40 0.36
CA ASN A 17 -2.29 2.67 0.43
C ASN A 17 -2.47 1.98 1.78
N ILE A 18 -1.39 1.49 2.37
CA ILE A 18 -1.46 0.89 3.70
C ILE A 18 -1.83 1.94 4.74
N LYS A 19 -1.25 3.13 4.64
CA LYS A 19 -1.62 4.23 5.54
C LYS A 19 -3.09 4.61 5.40
N ARG A 20 -3.57 4.68 4.17
CA ARG A 20 -4.98 4.98 3.91
C ARG A 20 -5.89 3.91 4.47
N ALA A 21 -5.48 2.65 4.32
CA ALA A 21 -6.25 1.55 4.87
C ALA A 21 -6.35 1.66 6.39
N ALA A 22 -5.26 2.01 7.04
CA ALA A 22 -5.28 2.19 8.49
C ALA A 22 -6.26 3.28 8.91
N LEU A 23 -6.27 4.40 8.20
CA LEU A 23 -7.21 5.49 8.48
C LEU A 23 -8.65 5.05 8.23
N ALA A 24 -8.86 4.28 7.18
CA ALA A 24 -10.20 3.77 6.86
C ALA A 24 -10.70 2.82 7.94
N ILE A 25 -9.83 2.00 8.50
CA ILE A 25 -10.19 1.13 9.63
C ILE A 25 -10.65 1.99 10.81
N TYR A 26 -9.91 3.04 11.08
CA TYR A 26 -10.25 3.95 12.17
C TYR A 26 -11.63 4.58 11.97
N ASP A 27 -11.97 4.89 10.71
CA ASP A 27 -13.26 5.49 10.37
C ASP A 27 -14.38 4.46 10.21
N GLY A 28 -14.06 3.19 10.21
CA GLY A 28 -15.04 2.14 9.99
C GLY A 28 -15.44 1.95 8.53
N ASP A 29 -14.66 2.48 7.61
CA ASP A 29 -14.96 2.40 6.18
C ASP A 29 -14.28 1.18 5.58
N TYR A 30 -14.90 0.04 5.73
CA TYR A 30 -14.28 -1.22 5.33
C TYR A 30 -14.17 -1.40 3.82
N ASN A 31 -15.04 -0.77 3.06
CA ASN A 31 -14.92 -0.81 1.60
C ASN A 31 -13.65 -0.13 1.15
N ARG A 32 -13.30 0.98 1.77
CA ARG A 32 -12.06 1.68 1.46
C ARG A 32 -10.86 0.86 1.89
N VAL A 33 -10.96 0.18 3.04
CA VAL A 33 -9.88 -0.69 3.49
C VAL A 33 -9.56 -1.74 2.43
N GLU A 34 -10.60 -2.40 1.93
CA GLU A 34 -10.41 -3.44 0.93
C GLU A 34 -9.78 -2.89 -0.35
N SER A 35 -10.26 -1.73 -0.81
CA SER A 35 -9.70 -1.11 -2.01
C SER A 35 -8.23 -0.75 -1.84
N CYS A 36 -7.89 -0.15 -0.71
CA CYS A 36 -6.51 0.26 -0.46
C CYS A 36 -5.58 -0.92 -0.34
N LEU A 37 -6.01 -1.98 0.35
CA LEU A 37 -5.19 -3.17 0.50
C LEU A 37 -5.02 -3.90 -0.84
N SER A 38 -6.07 -3.92 -1.65
CA SER A 38 -6.00 -4.53 -2.96
C SER A 38 -4.97 -3.82 -3.85
N GLU A 39 -4.99 -2.50 -3.86
CA GLU A 39 -4.01 -1.74 -4.60
C GLU A 39 -2.59 -1.95 -4.08
N ALA A 40 -2.44 -2.02 -2.78
CA ALA A 40 -1.13 -2.27 -2.19
C ALA A 40 -0.59 -3.63 -2.65
N LEU A 41 -1.43 -4.65 -2.67
CA LEU A 41 -1.02 -5.96 -3.15
C LEU A 41 -0.61 -5.93 -4.61
N GLN A 42 -1.37 -5.23 -5.45
CA GLN A 42 -1.01 -5.12 -6.86
C GLN A 42 0.34 -4.44 -7.04
N CYS A 43 0.61 -3.41 -6.26
CA CYS A 43 1.90 -2.74 -6.31
C CYS A 43 3.03 -3.68 -5.89
N MET A 44 2.79 -4.51 -4.88
CA MET A 44 3.79 -5.47 -4.43
C MET A 44 4.09 -6.50 -5.50
N TYR A 45 3.07 -6.96 -6.22
CA TYR A 45 3.29 -7.88 -7.33
C TYR A 45 4.20 -7.27 -8.39
N LYS A 46 4.00 -6.00 -8.70
CA LYS A 46 4.81 -5.32 -9.70
C LYS A 46 6.25 -5.14 -9.24
N VAL A 47 6.44 -4.93 -7.96
CA VAL A 47 7.79 -4.83 -7.41
C VAL A 47 8.53 -6.15 -7.57
N ASN A 48 7.83 -7.27 -7.41
CA ASN A 48 8.45 -8.59 -7.42
C ASN A 48 8.64 -9.17 -8.82
N THR A 49 8.07 -8.59 -9.83
CA THR A 49 8.30 -9.05 -11.19
C THR A 49 9.42 -8.28 -11.84
#